data_00a237bb420a180bfbfb7dde71e617c3
#
_entry.id   00a237bb420a180bfbfb7dde71e617c3
#
_cell.length_a   1.000
_cell.length_b   1.000
_cell.length_c   1.000
_cell.angle_alpha   90.00
_cell.angle_beta   90.00
_cell.angle_gamma   90.00
#
_symmetry.space_group_name_H-M   'P 1'
#
loop_
_entity.id
_entity.type
_entity.pdbx_description
1 polymer ?
#
loop_
_entity_poly.entity_id
_entity_poly.type
_entity_poly.pdbx_seq_one_letter_code
_entity_poly.pdbx_strand_id
1 'polypeptide(L)'
;MTRLSSNHLLGLKNLTPEDISLIFETADNFKAILNRPIKKVPSLRDITIANVFFENSTRTKISFELAEKRLSADIVNFSSSNSSVSKGETLIDTVNNILSMKVDMVVMRHPAPGAAQFLAQHVDAQIINAGDGTHEHPTQALLDAYSIRESRGSLKGKKVVIVGDILHSRVALSNIYCLQKLGAEVAVCGPPTLIPKYIDALGVSVTHNLEEAIEWCDVANMLRIQMERQDTKYFPSLREYTMQYGLTMEHLNSLKKEITVMHPGPINRGVEISSEVADSDQSIILNQVENGVAIRMAVLYLLAAQKEG
;
A
#
# COMPACT_ATOMS: atom_id res chain seq x y z
N MET A 1 -6.08 15.40 -18.06
CA MET A 1 -5.06 15.97 -17.14
C MET A 1 -3.76 15.24 -17.40
N THR A 2 -2.66 15.96 -17.42
CA THR A 2 -1.33 15.36 -17.63
C THR A 2 -0.43 15.43 -16.38
N ARG A 3 -0.94 15.98 -15.28
CA ARG A 3 -0.22 16.19 -14.02
C ARG A 3 -1.10 15.89 -12.82
N LEU A 4 -0.49 15.43 -11.74
CA LEU A 4 -1.17 15.24 -10.46
C LEU A 4 -1.51 16.60 -9.81
N SER A 5 -2.55 16.63 -9.00
CA SER A 5 -2.95 17.83 -8.26
C SER A 5 -1.98 18.21 -7.12
N SER A 6 -1.10 17.30 -6.72
CA SER A 6 -0.13 17.47 -5.62
C SER A 6 1.30 17.19 -6.08
N ASN A 7 2.26 17.98 -5.59
CA ASN A 7 3.70 17.77 -5.81
C ASN A 7 4.30 16.61 -5.00
N HIS A 8 3.50 16.00 -4.12
CA HIS A 8 3.91 14.91 -3.25
C HIS A 8 2.86 13.81 -3.26
N LEU A 9 3.24 12.58 -2.94
CA LEU A 9 2.30 11.50 -2.62
C LEU A 9 2.40 11.17 -1.13
N LEU A 10 1.64 11.88 -0.30
CA LEU A 10 1.70 11.75 1.16
C LEU A 10 0.64 10.78 1.72
N GLY A 11 -0.50 10.68 1.05
CA GLY A 11 -1.62 9.82 1.43
C GLY A 11 -2.73 9.84 0.38
N LEU A 12 -3.76 9.03 0.56
CA LEU A 12 -4.91 8.92 -0.35
C LEU A 12 -6.07 9.85 0.07
N LYS A 13 -6.05 10.31 1.33
CA LYS A 13 -7.14 11.18 1.85
C LYS A 13 -7.37 12.42 0.99
N ASN A 14 -6.31 13.05 0.51
CA ASN A 14 -6.36 14.31 -0.25
C ASN A 14 -6.18 14.13 -1.77
N LEU A 15 -5.91 12.93 -2.24
CA LEU A 15 -5.79 12.63 -3.66
C LEU A 15 -7.18 12.60 -4.31
N THR A 16 -7.33 13.15 -5.51
CA THR A 16 -8.63 13.17 -6.21
C THR A 16 -8.87 11.85 -6.97
N PRO A 17 -10.12 11.51 -7.31
CA PRO A 17 -10.41 10.38 -8.19
C PRO A 17 -9.73 10.50 -9.56
N GLU A 18 -9.57 11.73 -10.08
CA GLU A 18 -8.91 12.04 -11.33
C GLU A 18 -7.41 11.75 -11.26
N ASP A 19 -6.75 12.09 -10.15
CA ASP A 19 -5.36 11.74 -9.90
C ASP A 19 -5.16 10.22 -9.88
N ILE A 20 -6.06 9.49 -9.19
CA ILE A 20 -6.00 8.02 -9.14
C ILE A 20 -6.18 7.43 -10.54
N SER A 21 -7.11 7.95 -11.32
CA SER A 21 -7.34 7.52 -12.70
C SER A 21 -6.10 7.75 -13.57
N LEU A 22 -5.47 8.92 -13.46
CA LEU A 22 -4.24 9.25 -14.17
C LEU A 22 -3.09 8.32 -13.79
N ILE A 23 -2.95 8.00 -12.49
CA ILE A 23 -1.95 7.03 -12.04
C ILE A 23 -2.22 5.65 -12.65
N PHE A 24 -3.48 5.21 -12.71
CA PHE A 24 -3.85 3.91 -13.27
C PHE A 24 -3.61 3.82 -14.78
N GLU A 25 -3.99 4.85 -15.54
CA GLU A 25 -3.73 4.92 -16.99
C GLU A 25 -2.23 4.91 -17.29
N THR A 26 -1.46 5.64 -16.48
CA THR A 26 0.01 5.65 -16.58
C THR A 26 0.61 4.29 -16.23
N ALA A 27 0.05 3.63 -15.21
CA ALA A 27 0.48 2.28 -14.80
C ALA A 27 0.17 1.22 -15.87
N ASP A 28 -0.95 1.34 -16.62
CA ASP A 28 -1.27 0.47 -17.74
C ASP A 28 -0.17 0.51 -18.80
N ASN A 29 0.32 1.71 -19.13
CA ASN A 29 1.43 1.89 -20.07
C ASN A 29 2.72 1.25 -19.55
N PHE A 30 3.06 1.44 -18.27
CA PHE A 30 4.25 0.83 -17.69
C PHE A 30 4.12 -0.69 -17.54
N LYS A 31 2.95 -1.20 -17.22
CA LYS A 31 2.71 -2.65 -17.18
C LYS A 31 2.93 -3.30 -18.55
N ALA A 32 2.48 -2.66 -19.63
CA ALA A 32 2.77 -3.11 -20.98
C ALA A 32 4.29 -3.13 -21.28
N ILE A 33 5.06 -2.17 -20.74
CA ILE A 33 6.53 -2.15 -20.87
C ILE A 33 7.18 -3.28 -20.04
N LEU A 34 6.68 -3.56 -18.83
CA LEU A 34 7.21 -4.65 -17.99
C LEU A 34 7.09 -6.03 -18.65
N ASN A 35 6.15 -6.20 -19.56
CA ASN A 35 5.95 -7.44 -20.34
C ASN A 35 6.84 -7.53 -21.61
N ARG A 36 7.65 -6.50 -21.93
CA ARG A 36 8.56 -6.50 -23.08
C ARG A 36 9.89 -7.19 -22.73
N PRO A 37 10.65 -7.67 -23.73
CA PRO A 37 12.03 -8.14 -23.50
C PRO A 37 12.91 -7.06 -22.85
N ILE A 38 12.83 -5.81 -23.34
CA ILE A 38 13.50 -4.65 -22.76
C ILE A 38 12.50 -3.91 -21.87
N LYS A 39 12.69 -4.04 -20.57
CA LYS A 39 11.80 -3.53 -19.53
C LYS A 39 12.23 -2.16 -18.96
N LYS A 40 13.19 -1.51 -19.57
CA LYS A 40 13.80 -0.25 -19.12
C LYS A 40 13.46 0.88 -20.09
N VAL A 41 13.09 2.05 -19.55
CA VAL A 41 12.80 3.27 -20.30
C VAL A 41 13.55 4.44 -19.69
N PRO A 42 14.04 5.41 -20.51
CA PRO A 42 14.85 6.54 -20.04
C PRO A 42 14.03 7.71 -19.48
N SER A 43 12.85 7.43 -18.89
CA SER A 43 11.90 8.48 -18.49
C SER A 43 12.36 9.32 -17.30
N LEU A 44 13.25 8.81 -16.46
CA LEU A 44 13.81 9.53 -15.29
C LEU A 44 15.35 9.55 -15.36
N ARG A 45 15.91 9.62 -16.57
CA ARG A 45 17.35 9.82 -16.73
C ARG A 45 17.73 11.16 -16.07
N ASP A 46 18.87 11.17 -15.35
CA ASP A 46 19.40 12.33 -14.64
C ASP A 46 18.54 12.81 -13.44
N ILE A 47 17.52 12.03 -13.04
CA ILE A 47 16.77 12.22 -11.80
C ILE A 47 17.34 11.28 -10.72
N THR A 48 17.71 11.85 -9.59
CA THR A 48 18.22 11.10 -8.43
C THR A 48 17.14 10.93 -7.37
N ILE A 49 16.87 9.68 -6.97
CA ILE A 49 15.85 9.33 -5.99
C ILE A 49 16.54 8.72 -4.75
N ALA A 50 16.23 9.26 -3.57
CA ALA A 50 16.68 8.69 -2.31
C ALA A 50 15.61 7.83 -1.65
N ASN A 51 15.91 6.55 -1.45
CA ASN A 51 15.11 5.64 -0.63
C ASN A 51 15.53 5.75 0.83
N VAL A 52 14.74 6.44 1.66
CA VAL A 52 15.05 6.75 3.06
C VAL A 52 14.12 5.95 3.97
N PHE A 53 14.62 4.79 4.43
CA PHE A 53 13.84 3.82 5.20
C PHE A 53 14.31 3.77 6.66
N PHE A 54 13.48 4.27 7.57
CA PHE A 54 13.69 4.25 9.02
C PHE A 54 13.10 3.02 9.71
N GLU A 55 12.34 2.20 9.00
CA GLU A 55 11.88 0.89 9.45
C GLU A 55 12.13 -0.18 8.37
N ASN A 56 12.28 -1.43 8.81
CA ASN A 56 12.57 -2.53 7.89
C ASN A 56 11.40 -2.78 6.93
N SER A 57 11.70 -2.87 5.63
CA SER A 57 10.74 -3.23 4.61
C SER A 57 11.42 -3.74 3.35
N THR A 58 11.59 -5.05 3.26
CA THR A 58 12.27 -5.68 2.12
C THR A 58 11.47 -5.50 0.82
N ARG A 59 10.18 -5.85 0.81
CA ARG A 59 9.36 -5.81 -0.41
C ARG A 59 9.15 -4.39 -0.93
N THR A 60 8.76 -3.46 -0.06
CA THR A 60 8.50 -2.07 -0.48
C THR A 60 9.77 -1.44 -1.05
N LYS A 61 10.92 -1.63 -0.37
CA LYS A 61 12.21 -1.13 -0.83
C LYS A 61 12.58 -1.72 -2.19
N ILE A 62 12.58 -3.05 -2.33
CA ILE A 62 12.91 -3.72 -3.60
C ILE A 62 11.98 -3.26 -4.73
N SER A 63 10.69 -3.09 -4.45
CA SER A 63 9.72 -2.69 -5.46
C SER A 63 9.92 -1.25 -5.93
N PHE A 64 10.29 -0.31 -5.04
CA PHE A 64 10.68 1.06 -5.43
C PHE A 64 11.99 1.05 -6.20
N GLU A 65 13.04 0.39 -5.68
CA GLU A 65 14.32 0.27 -6.41
C GLU A 65 14.15 -0.31 -7.82
N LEU A 66 13.27 -1.30 -7.97
CA LEU A 66 13.01 -1.88 -9.28
C LEU A 66 12.27 -0.89 -10.19
N ALA A 67 11.29 -0.18 -9.70
CA ALA A 67 10.57 0.85 -10.43
C ALA A 67 11.50 1.98 -10.91
N GLU A 68 12.35 2.47 -10.02
CA GLU A 68 13.37 3.49 -10.28
C GLU A 68 14.36 3.02 -11.37
N LYS A 69 14.91 1.81 -11.24
CA LYS A 69 15.80 1.19 -12.23
C LYS A 69 15.12 1.03 -13.59
N ARG A 70 13.83 0.67 -13.63
CA ARG A 70 13.07 0.55 -14.88
C ARG A 70 12.87 1.90 -15.56
N LEU A 71 12.79 2.98 -14.81
CA LEU A 71 12.68 4.35 -15.32
C LEU A 71 14.03 5.01 -15.62
N SER A 72 15.15 4.34 -15.36
CA SER A 72 16.53 4.84 -15.52
C SER A 72 16.91 5.96 -14.55
N ALA A 73 16.29 6.04 -13.37
CA ALA A 73 16.70 6.95 -12.32
C ALA A 73 17.99 6.51 -11.63
N ASP A 74 18.73 7.47 -11.10
CA ASP A 74 19.83 7.22 -10.17
C ASP A 74 19.27 7.00 -8.76
N ILE A 75 19.85 6.03 -8.01
CA ILE A 75 19.28 5.58 -6.75
C ILE A 75 20.29 5.73 -5.62
N VAL A 76 19.86 6.41 -4.56
CA VAL A 76 20.58 6.48 -3.28
C VAL A 76 19.76 5.75 -2.22
N ASN A 77 20.37 4.79 -1.53
CA ASN A 77 19.72 4.04 -0.46
C ASN A 77 20.24 4.46 0.90
N PHE A 78 19.32 4.84 1.78
CA PHE A 78 19.60 5.09 3.20
C PHE A 78 18.80 4.10 4.06
N SER A 79 19.46 3.56 5.10
CA SER A 79 18.84 2.72 6.12
C SER A 79 19.33 3.14 7.50
N SER A 80 18.41 3.32 8.43
CA SER A 80 18.71 3.80 9.78
C SER A 80 19.55 2.83 10.62
N SER A 81 19.55 1.54 10.31
CA SER A 81 20.24 0.51 11.09
C SER A 81 21.78 0.67 11.14
N ASN A 82 22.37 1.47 10.22
CA ASN A 82 23.81 1.70 10.13
C ASN A 82 24.15 3.20 9.98
N SER A 83 23.29 4.11 10.43
CA SER A 83 23.41 5.54 10.13
C SER A 83 23.66 6.41 11.36
N SER A 84 23.99 7.69 11.10
CA SER A 84 24.17 8.77 12.09
C SER A 84 22.91 9.09 12.93
N VAL A 85 21.72 8.61 12.55
CA VAL A 85 20.50 8.69 13.36
C VAL A 85 20.68 8.07 14.75
N SER A 86 21.49 7.02 14.87
CA SER A 86 21.89 6.44 16.16
C SER A 86 22.72 7.41 17.04
N LYS A 87 23.20 8.52 16.47
CA LYS A 87 24.00 9.57 17.16
C LYS A 87 23.14 10.80 17.53
N GLY A 88 21.80 10.75 17.36
CA GLY A 88 20.90 11.84 17.73
C GLY A 88 20.60 12.85 16.61
N GLU A 89 20.94 12.54 15.35
CA GLU A 89 20.58 13.38 14.19
C GLU A 89 19.05 13.40 13.99
N THR A 90 18.49 14.59 13.72
CA THR A 90 17.04 14.70 13.48
C THR A 90 16.65 14.21 12.09
N LEU A 91 15.36 13.91 11.88
CA LEU A 91 14.82 13.52 10.56
C LEU A 91 15.14 14.58 9.50
N ILE A 92 14.94 15.86 9.84
CA ILE A 92 15.17 16.97 8.91
C ILE A 92 16.65 17.07 8.56
N ASP A 93 17.55 16.99 9.54
CA ASP A 93 19.00 17.10 9.30
C ASP A 93 19.48 15.94 8.41
N THR A 94 19.03 14.71 8.71
CA THR A 94 19.36 13.53 7.89
C THR A 94 18.93 13.73 6.43
N VAL A 95 17.68 14.18 6.21
CA VAL A 95 17.18 14.36 4.84
C VAL A 95 17.84 15.53 4.16
N ASN A 96 18.07 16.68 4.84
CA ASN A 96 18.78 17.83 4.28
C ASN A 96 20.20 17.46 3.85
N ASN A 97 20.92 16.65 4.63
CA ASN A 97 22.24 16.14 4.24
C ASN A 97 22.17 15.33 2.94
N ILE A 98 21.15 14.48 2.78
CA ILE A 98 20.92 13.71 1.56
C ILE A 98 20.59 14.65 0.38
N LEU A 99 19.70 15.62 0.57
CA LEU A 99 19.29 16.58 -0.46
C LEU A 99 20.42 17.50 -0.91
N SER A 100 21.37 17.80 -0.02
CA SER A 100 22.57 18.59 -0.36
C SER A 100 23.45 17.90 -1.42
N MET A 101 23.30 16.60 -1.62
CA MET A 101 23.96 15.82 -2.69
C MET A 101 23.19 15.87 -4.03
N LYS A 102 22.27 16.84 -4.20
CA LYS A 102 21.46 17.01 -5.42
C LYS A 102 20.49 15.87 -5.69
N VAL A 103 19.85 15.38 -4.64
CA VAL A 103 18.73 14.43 -4.75
C VAL A 103 17.45 15.18 -5.09
N ASP A 104 16.67 14.66 -6.02
CA ASP A 104 15.44 15.30 -6.53
C ASP A 104 14.19 14.87 -5.82
N MET A 105 14.10 13.58 -5.44
CA MET A 105 12.92 12.97 -4.85
C MET A 105 13.31 12.09 -3.67
N VAL A 106 12.43 12.01 -2.67
CA VAL A 106 12.62 11.17 -1.49
C VAL A 106 11.45 10.21 -1.35
N VAL A 107 11.74 8.92 -1.39
CA VAL A 107 10.82 7.84 -1.02
C VAL A 107 11.07 7.53 0.45
N MET A 108 10.12 7.89 1.32
CA MET A 108 10.31 7.77 2.75
C MET A 108 9.39 6.71 3.38
N ARG A 109 9.97 5.89 4.27
CA ARG A 109 9.24 5.01 5.16
C ARG A 109 9.66 5.25 6.61
N HIS A 110 8.69 5.51 7.49
CA HIS A 110 8.96 5.93 8.87
C HIS A 110 8.00 5.27 9.88
N PRO A 111 8.45 4.95 11.11
CA PRO A 111 7.57 4.38 12.14
C PRO A 111 6.57 5.39 12.73
N ALA A 112 6.86 6.69 12.70
CA ALA A 112 5.94 7.70 13.22
C ALA A 112 4.90 8.12 12.16
N PRO A 113 3.59 8.13 12.52
CA PRO A 113 2.53 8.65 11.66
C PRO A 113 2.74 10.15 11.37
N GLY A 114 2.46 10.59 10.14
CA GLY A 114 2.60 11.98 9.72
C GLY A 114 4.03 12.41 9.37
N ALA A 115 5.04 11.54 9.50
CA ALA A 115 6.43 11.90 9.22
C ALA A 115 6.65 12.35 7.77
N ALA A 116 5.97 11.74 6.79
CA ALA A 116 6.04 12.16 5.39
C ALA A 116 5.44 13.55 5.18
N GLN A 117 4.31 13.84 5.80
CA GLN A 117 3.65 15.15 5.78
C GLN A 117 4.55 16.22 6.41
N PHE A 118 5.12 15.91 7.57
CA PHE A 118 6.04 16.79 8.27
C PHE A 118 7.26 17.13 7.40
N LEU A 119 7.87 16.11 6.79
CA LEU A 119 9.04 16.33 5.92
C LEU A 119 8.71 17.19 4.71
N ALA A 120 7.58 16.95 4.04
CA ALA A 120 7.14 17.74 2.87
C ALA A 120 6.94 19.23 3.14
N GLN A 121 6.74 19.62 4.41
CA GLN A 121 6.62 21.02 4.83
C GLN A 121 7.96 21.69 5.12
N HIS A 122 9.06 20.94 5.21
CA HIS A 122 10.34 21.44 5.70
C HIS A 122 11.49 21.27 4.70
N VAL A 123 11.27 20.58 3.57
CA VAL A 123 12.31 20.35 2.56
C VAL A 123 11.82 20.68 1.17
N ASP A 124 12.72 21.15 0.33
CA ASP A 124 12.45 21.43 -1.09
C ASP A 124 12.77 20.20 -1.95
N ALA A 125 11.98 19.15 -1.78
CA ALA A 125 12.05 17.93 -2.59
C ALA A 125 10.68 17.27 -2.70
N GLN A 126 10.46 16.48 -3.71
CA GLN A 126 9.22 15.69 -3.83
C GLN A 126 9.27 14.51 -2.87
N ILE A 127 8.23 14.38 -2.04
CA ILE A 127 8.13 13.34 -1.01
C ILE A 127 7.10 12.29 -1.42
N ILE A 128 7.51 11.02 -1.35
CA ILE A 128 6.65 9.86 -1.59
C ILE A 128 6.59 9.04 -0.31
N ASN A 129 5.40 8.92 0.27
CA ASN A 129 5.16 8.11 1.45
C ASN A 129 5.15 6.61 1.10
N ALA A 130 6.17 5.88 1.52
CA ALA A 130 6.28 4.41 1.40
C ALA A 130 5.74 3.67 2.65
N GLY A 131 5.00 4.37 3.49
CA GLY A 131 4.34 3.90 4.70
C GLY A 131 4.85 4.60 5.96
N ASP A 132 3.95 5.27 6.70
CA ASP A 132 4.26 6.00 7.92
C ASP A 132 3.38 5.52 9.09
N GLY A 133 3.99 4.93 10.10
CA GLY A 133 3.33 4.43 11.32
C GLY A 133 2.10 3.57 11.02
N THR A 134 0.97 3.93 11.64
CA THR A 134 -0.36 3.37 11.39
C THR A 134 -1.23 4.29 10.51
N HIS A 135 -0.63 5.33 9.90
CA HIS A 135 -1.35 6.37 9.16
C HIS A 135 -1.69 5.93 7.73
N GLU A 136 -0.74 5.99 6.77
CA GLU A 136 -1.02 5.63 5.39
C GLU A 136 0.12 4.88 4.69
N HIS A 137 -0.24 4.13 3.65
CA HIS A 137 0.67 3.53 2.67
C HIS A 137 0.06 3.69 1.26
N PRO A 138 0.12 4.90 0.68
CA PRO A 138 -0.65 5.24 -0.52
C PRO A 138 -0.37 4.34 -1.71
N THR A 139 0.90 4.00 -1.99
CA THR A 139 1.21 3.12 -3.13
C THR A 139 0.71 1.68 -2.93
N GLN A 140 0.47 1.23 -1.68
CA GLN A 140 -0.14 -0.08 -1.43
C GLN A 140 -1.63 -0.05 -1.78
N ALA A 141 -2.38 0.97 -1.33
CA ALA A 141 -3.79 1.06 -1.66
C ALA A 141 -4.03 1.29 -3.17
N LEU A 142 -3.17 2.06 -3.83
CA LEU A 142 -3.22 2.22 -5.27
C LEU A 142 -3.02 0.90 -6.02
N LEU A 143 -2.00 0.09 -5.64
CA LEU A 143 -1.79 -1.21 -6.28
C LEU A 143 -2.89 -2.21 -5.96
N ASP A 144 -3.47 -2.16 -4.75
CA ASP A 144 -4.61 -2.99 -4.36
C ASP A 144 -5.84 -2.65 -5.22
N ALA A 145 -6.22 -1.37 -5.30
CA ALA A 145 -7.34 -0.92 -6.12
C ALA A 145 -7.11 -1.18 -7.62
N TYR A 146 -5.87 -1.00 -8.11
CA TYR A 146 -5.49 -1.34 -9.48
C TYR A 146 -5.66 -2.84 -9.76
N SER A 147 -5.26 -3.70 -8.83
CA SER A 147 -5.40 -5.16 -8.96
C SER A 147 -6.87 -5.61 -8.95
N ILE A 148 -7.72 -4.93 -8.17
CA ILE A 148 -9.18 -5.16 -8.22
C ILE A 148 -9.72 -4.75 -9.59
N ARG A 149 -9.31 -3.59 -10.13
CA ARG A 149 -9.72 -3.14 -11.46
C ARG A 149 -9.36 -4.15 -12.54
N GLU A 150 -8.18 -4.76 -12.48
CA GLU A 150 -7.77 -5.78 -13.44
C GLU A 150 -8.60 -7.06 -13.34
N SER A 151 -8.88 -7.53 -12.13
CA SER A 151 -9.55 -8.81 -11.91
C SER A 151 -11.07 -8.72 -12.01
N ARG A 152 -11.67 -7.58 -11.65
CA ARG A 152 -13.12 -7.39 -11.52
C ARG A 152 -13.69 -6.25 -12.38
N GLY A 153 -12.87 -5.55 -13.15
CA GLY A 153 -13.29 -4.38 -13.92
C GLY A 153 -13.46 -3.13 -13.06
N SER A 154 -14.52 -2.36 -13.30
CA SER A 154 -14.79 -1.13 -12.52
C SER A 154 -14.95 -1.42 -11.04
N LEU A 155 -14.39 -0.54 -10.19
CA LEU A 155 -14.56 -0.60 -8.74
C LEU A 155 -15.92 -0.04 -8.28
N LYS A 156 -16.60 0.73 -9.12
CA LYS A 156 -17.90 1.35 -8.78
C LYS A 156 -18.92 0.26 -8.44
N GLY A 157 -19.46 0.34 -7.23
CA GLY A 157 -20.46 -0.60 -6.69
C GLY A 157 -19.86 -1.97 -6.31
N LYS A 158 -18.55 -2.19 -6.38
CA LYS A 158 -17.92 -3.41 -5.87
C LYS A 158 -17.88 -3.39 -4.35
N LYS A 159 -18.13 -4.52 -3.75
CA LYS A 159 -18.12 -4.75 -2.32
C LYS A 159 -16.77 -5.30 -1.89
N VAL A 160 -16.03 -4.53 -1.13
CA VAL A 160 -14.67 -4.89 -0.67
C VAL A 160 -14.67 -4.98 0.85
N VAL A 161 -14.32 -6.16 1.39
CA VAL A 161 -14.11 -6.31 2.82
C VAL A 161 -12.61 -6.35 3.15
N ILE A 162 -12.21 -5.60 4.17
CA ILE A 162 -10.85 -5.61 4.72
C ILE A 162 -10.92 -6.37 6.04
N VAL A 163 -10.21 -7.51 6.14
CA VAL A 163 -10.32 -8.43 7.26
C VAL A 163 -9.04 -8.45 8.07
N GLY A 164 -9.13 -8.31 9.38
CA GLY A 164 -8.03 -8.56 10.31
C GLY A 164 -7.71 -7.44 11.27
N ASP A 165 -6.43 -7.11 11.42
CA ASP A 165 -5.93 -6.06 12.31
C ASP A 165 -6.08 -4.67 11.65
N ILE A 166 -7.26 -4.09 11.77
CA ILE A 166 -7.56 -2.77 11.20
C ILE A 166 -6.89 -1.67 12.02
N LEU A 167 -6.83 -1.83 13.34
CA LEU A 167 -6.35 -0.81 14.29
C LEU A 167 -4.88 -0.43 14.03
N HIS A 168 -4.03 -1.40 13.71
CA HIS A 168 -2.59 -1.18 13.51
C HIS A 168 -2.21 -1.13 12.02
N SER A 169 -3.19 -1.21 11.12
CA SER A 169 -2.93 -1.32 9.68
C SER A 169 -3.03 0.01 8.95
N ARG A 170 -1.88 0.59 8.58
CA ARG A 170 -1.82 1.71 7.63
C ARG A 170 -2.41 1.37 6.26
N VAL A 171 -2.41 0.08 5.89
CA VAL A 171 -2.96 -0.39 4.62
C VAL A 171 -4.47 -0.33 4.63
N ALA A 172 -5.12 -0.68 5.75
CA ALA A 172 -6.58 -0.60 5.89
C ALA A 172 -7.07 0.82 5.63
N LEU A 173 -6.47 1.82 6.30
CA LEU A 173 -6.89 3.21 6.20
C LEU A 173 -6.71 3.76 4.77
N SER A 174 -5.55 3.52 4.15
CA SER A 174 -5.32 3.94 2.77
C SER A 174 -6.28 3.26 1.78
N ASN A 175 -6.58 1.96 1.97
CA ASN A 175 -7.56 1.25 1.14
C ASN A 175 -8.96 1.82 1.30
N ILE A 176 -9.40 2.14 2.52
CA ILE A 176 -10.71 2.79 2.75
C ILE A 176 -10.82 4.07 1.91
N TYR A 177 -9.84 4.97 2.02
CA TYR A 177 -9.86 6.22 1.26
C TYR A 177 -9.83 6.00 -0.27
N CYS A 178 -8.97 5.10 -0.74
CA CYS A 178 -8.83 4.84 -2.18
C CYS A 178 -10.09 4.23 -2.78
N LEU A 179 -10.59 3.17 -2.17
CA LEU A 179 -11.72 2.40 -2.67
C LEU A 179 -13.02 3.20 -2.70
N GLN A 180 -13.29 3.97 -1.63
CA GLN A 180 -14.47 4.84 -1.58
C GLN A 180 -14.44 5.92 -2.66
N LYS A 181 -13.29 6.55 -2.92
CA LYS A 181 -13.11 7.53 -4.01
C LYS A 181 -13.39 6.93 -5.39
N LEU A 182 -13.14 5.64 -5.55
CA LEU A 182 -13.41 4.90 -6.79
C LEU A 182 -14.83 4.30 -6.82
N GLY A 183 -15.66 4.62 -5.83
CA GLY A 183 -17.07 4.23 -5.77
C GLY A 183 -17.32 2.81 -5.30
N ALA A 184 -16.36 2.17 -4.64
CA ALA A 184 -16.56 0.87 -3.99
C ALA A 184 -17.30 1.03 -2.65
N GLU A 185 -18.07 0.01 -2.28
CA GLU A 185 -18.62 -0.16 -0.93
C GLU A 185 -17.57 -0.90 -0.08
N VAL A 186 -17.20 -0.32 1.07
CA VAL A 186 -16.14 -0.87 1.91
C VAL A 186 -16.71 -1.31 3.25
N ALA A 187 -16.35 -2.52 3.66
CA ALA A 187 -16.59 -3.05 4.99
C ALA A 187 -15.27 -3.43 5.66
N VAL A 188 -15.25 -3.42 6.99
CA VAL A 188 -14.15 -3.94 7.80
C VAL A 188 -14.66 -5.10 8.66
N CYS A 189 -13.83 -6.14 8.81
CA CYS A 189 -14.14 -7.32 9.60
C CYS A 189 -12.95 -7.70 10.48
N GLY A 190 -13.22 -8.03 11.74
CA GLY A 190 -12.19 -8.50 12.68
C GLY A 190 -12.65 -8.51 14.12
N PRO A 191 -11.78 -8.94 15.05
CA PRO A 191 -12.07 -8.85 16.49
C PRO A 191 -12.44 -7.43 16.89
N PRO A 192 -13.42 -7.22 17.81
CA PRO A 192 -13.80 -5.89 18.27
C PRO A 192 -12.63 -5.07 18.82
N THR A 193 -11.65 -5.74 19.42
CA THR A 193 -10.42 -5.14 19.96
C THR A 193 -9.44 -4.64 18.89
N LEU A 194 -9.55 -5.13 17.65
CA LEU A 194 -8.72 -4.76 16.51
C LEU A 194 -9.45 -3.85 15.49
N ILE A 195 -10.67 -3.44 15.82
CA ILE A 195 -11.42 -2.45 15.03
C ILE A 195 -11.35 -1.10 15.75
N PRO A 196 -10.85 -0.03 15.11
CA PRO A 196 -10.83 1.31 15.69
C PRO A 196 -12.23 1.76 16.10
N LYS A 197 -12.37 2.30 17.31
CA LYS A 197 -13.62 2.90 17.74
C LYS A 197 -13.99 4.05 16.78
N TYR A 198 -15.24 4.10 16.35
CA TYR A 198 -15.75 5.11 15.40
C TYR A 198 -15.18 5.03 13.97
N ILE A 199 -14.67 3.88 13.53
CA ILE A 199 -14.22 3.73 12.13
C ILE A 199 -15.38 3.87 11.12
N ASP A 200 -16.59 3.61 11.56
CA ASP A 200 -17.85 3.84 10.83
C ASP A 200 -18.04 5.31 10.40
N ALA A 201 -17.47 6.27 11.13
CA ALA A 201 -17.43 7.68 10.72
C ALA A 201 -16.67 7.91 9.40
N LEU A 202 -15.87 6.94 8.93
CA LEU A 202 -15.27 6.94 7.60
C LEU A 202 -16.22 6.43 6.51
N GLY A 203 -17.48 6.10 6.85
CA GLY A 203 -18.48 5.59 5.89
C GLY A 203 -18.29 4.12 5.53
N VAL A 204 -17.65 3.32 6.39
CA VAL A 204 -17.48 1.88 6.23
C VAL A 204 -18.44 1.10 7.10
N SER A 205 -18.91 -0.06 6.62
CA SER A 205 -19.67 -1.00 7.44
C SER A 205 -18.71 -1.82 8.31
N VAL A 206 -19.17 -2.19 9.51
CA VAL A 206 -18.39 -3.01 10.46
C VAL A 206 -19.11 -4.32 10.72
N THR A 207 -18.40 -5.43 10.61
CA THR A 207 -18.87 -6.75 11.06
C THR A 207 -17.78 -7.45 11.85
N HIS A 208 -18.18 -8.35 12.72
CA HIS A 208 -17.28 -9.20 13.50
C HIS A 208 -17.43 -10.68 13.12
N ASN A 209 -18.20 -10.98 12.08
CA ASN A 209 -18.43 -12.32 11.56
C ASN A 209 -17.79 -12.46 10.17
N LEU A 210 -16.81 -13.35 10.05
CA LEU A 210 -16.10 -13.58 8.78
C LEU A 210 -17.01 -14.16 7.71
N GLU A 211 -17.90 -15.10 8.05
CA GLU A 211 -18.80 -15.74 7.10
C GLU A 211 -19.75 -14.71 6.46
N GLU A 212 -20.36 -13.84 7.27
CA GLU A 212 -21.19 -12.74 6.77
C GLU A 212 -20.40 -11.78 5.87
N ALA A 213 -19.15 -11.48 6.25
CA ALA A 213 -18.29 -10.58 5.51
C ALA A 213 -17.97 -11.12 4.11
N ILE A 214 -17.61 -12.41 4.00
CA ILE A 214 -17.25 -13.02 2.71
C ILE A 214 -18.48 -13.33 1.84
N GLU A 215 -19.64 -13.62 2.42
CA GLU A 215 -20.90 -13.73 1.66
C GLU A 215 -21.30 -12.39 1.03
N TRP A 216 -21.08 -11.30 1.76
CA TRP A 216 -21.41 -9.96 1.28
C TRP A 216 -20.46 -9.48 0.19
N CYS A 217 -19.15 -9.73 0.29
CA CYS A 217 -18.14 -9.07 -0.52
C CYS A 217 -17.95 -9.71 -1.91
N ASP A 218 -17.38 -8.93 -2.85
CA ASP A 218 -16.82 -9.40 -4.13
C ASP A 218 -15.31 -9.61 -4.01
N VAL A 219 -14.67 -8.88 -3.08
CA VAL A 219 -13.23 -8.91 -2.84
C VAL A 219 -12.97 -8.94 -1.34
N ALA A 220 -12.15 -9.89 -0.89
CA ALA A 220 -11.66 -10.00 0.48
C ALA A 220 -10.17 -9.64 0.53
N ASN A 221 -9.83 -8.53 1.18
CA ASN A 221 -8.45 -8.12 1.44
C ASN A 221 -8.05 -8.54 2.86
N MET A 222 -7.32 -9.66 2.95
CA MET A 222 -6.90 -10.25 4.23
C MET A 222 -5.67 -9.53 4.74
N LEU A 223 -5.73 -8.98 5.95
CA LEU A 223 -4.60 -8.27 6.55
C LEU A 223 -3.78 -9.21 7.44
N ARG A 224 -2.49 -9.00 7.42
CA ARG A 224 -1.56 -9.64 8.33
C ARG A 224 -1.81 -9.19 9.77
N ILE A 225 -1.81 -10.14 10.71
CA ILE A 225 -1.74 -9.82 12.14
C ILE A 225 -0.33 -9.32 12.47
N GLN A 226 -0.25 -8.08 12.95
CA GLN A 226 1.03 -7.39 13.20
C GLN A 226 1.44 -7.54 14.67
N MET A 227 1.84 -8.75 15.07
CA MET A 227 2.26 -9.06 16.45
C MET A 227 3.36 -8.12 16.96
N GLU A 228 4.25 -7.69 16.08
CA GLU A 228 5.35 -6.78 16.38
C GLU A 228 4.93 -5.33 16.70
N ARG A 229 3.65 -4.99 16.47
CA ARG A 229 3.07 -3.67 16.77
C ARG A 229 2.09 -3.69 17.93
N GLN A 230 1.88 -4.86 18.52
CA GLN A 230 0.93 -5.04 19.60
C GLN A 230 1.66 -5.04 20.93
N ASP A 231 1.49 -3.97 21.72
CA ASP A 231 2.06 -3.85 23.07
C ASP A 231 1.26 -4.68 24.08
N THR A 232 0.05 -5.09 23.74
CA THR A 232 -0.86 -5.90 24.60
C THR A 232 -1.53 -6.99 23.75
N LYS A 233 -2.11 -7.99 24.44
CA LYS A 233 -2.89 -9.04 23.77
C LYS A 233 -4.29 -8.52 23.42
N TYR A 234 -4.58 -8.36 22.15
CA TYR A 234 -5.88 -7.92 21.64
C TYR A 234 -6.85 -9.09 21.37
N PHE A 235 -6.36 -10.32 21.42
CA PHE A 235 -7.15 -11.56 21.32
C PHE A 235 -6.46 -12.67 22.13
N PRO A 236 -7.19 -13.70 22.57
CA PRO A 236 -6.67 -14.69 23.53
C PRO A 236 -5.49 -15.52 22.99
N SER A 237 -5.55 -15.92 21.72
CA SER A 237 -4.49 -16.71 21.07
C SER A 237 -4.57 -16.62 19.55
N LEU A 238 -3.43 -16.83 18.85
CA LEU A 238 -3.41 -16.96 17.39
C LEU A 238 -4.34 -18.08 16.88
N ARG A 239 -4.45 -19.18 17.63
CA ARG A 239 -5.35 -20.28 17.28
C ARG A 239 -6.81 -19.83 17.24
N GLU A 240 -7.24 -19.07 18.25
CA GLU A 240 -8.60 -18.54 18.30
C GLU A 240 -8.86 -17.51 17.20
N TYR A 241 -7.89 -16.64 16.96
CA TYR A 241 -7.97 -15.72 15.80
C TYR A 241 -8.12 -16.49 14.48
N THR A 242 -7.28 -17.50 14.25
CA THR A 242 -7.35 -18.34 13.05
C THR A 242 -8.71 -19.03 12.88
N MET A 243 -9.25 -19.55 13.98
CA MET A 243 -10.57 -20.23 13.95
C MET A 243 -11.73 -19.28 13.61
N GLN A 244 -11.64 -18.00 13.99
CA GLN A 244 -12.72 -17.02 13.80
C GLN A 244 -12.54 -16.16 12.54
N TYR A 245 -11.29 -15.87 12.15
CA TYR A 245 -10.97 -14.89 11.09
C TYR A 245 -10.00 -15.42 10.02
N GLY A 246 -9.53 -16.64 10.14
CA GLY A 246 -8.67 -17.27 9.14
C GLY A 246 -9.48 -17.72 7.93
N LEU A 247 -9.17 -17.23 6.75
CA LEU A 247 -9.84 -17.63 5.52
C LEU A 247 -9.32 -18.98 5.03
N THR A 248 -10.22 -19.95 4.86
CA THR A 248 -9.93 -21.32 4.42
C THR A 248 -10.66 -21.68 3.13
N MET A 249 -10.26 -22.79 2.49
CA MET A 249 -10.98 -23.31 1.32
C MET A 249 -12.42 -23.75 1.64
N GLU A 250 -12.69 -24.17 2.88
CA GLU A 250 -14.04 -24.50 3.32
C GLU A 250 -14.96 -23.27 3.22
N HIS A 251 -14.48 -22.12 3.69
CA HIS A 251 -15.18 -20.84 3.54
C HIS A 251 -15.46 -20.51 2.06
N LEU A 252 -14.45 -20.61 1.19
CA LEU A 252 -14.63 -20.29 -0.23
C LEU A 252 -15.59 -21.25 -0.93
N ASN A 253 -15.52 -22.55 -0.62
CA ASN A 253 -16.38 -23.58 -1.20
C ASN A 253 -17.85 -23.49 -0.74
N SER A 254 -18.11 -22.88 0.41
CA SER A 254 -19.47 -22.66 0.92
C SER A 254 -20.19 -21.51 0.22
N LEU A 255 -19.44 -20.62 -0.45
CA LEU A 255 -20.01 -19.45 -1.12
C LEU A 255 -20.76 -19.83 -2.40
N LYS A 256 -21.87 -19.14 -2.67
CA LYS A 256 -22.63 -19.26 -3.93
C LYS A 256 -22.03 -18.46 -5.10
N LYS A 257 -20.97 -17.69 -4.84
CA LYS A 257 -20.27 -16.85 -5.80
C LYS A 257 -18.77 -16.93 -5.59
N GLU A 258 -18.01 -16.68 -6.63
CA GLU A 258 -16.57 -16.51 -6.51
C GLU A 258 -16.21 -15.10 -6.02
N ILE A 259 -15.32 -15.04 -5.04
CA ILE A 259 -14.72 -13.80 -4.56
C ILE A 259 -13.25 -13.72 -4.95
N THR A 260 -12.69 -12.51 -5.04
CA THR A 260 -11.25 -12.32 -5.22
C THR A 260 -10.59 -12.19 -3.85
N VAL A 261 -9.51 -12.94 -3.64
CA VAL A 261 -8.75 -12.91 -2.40
C VAL A 261 -7.44 -12.13 -2.60
N MET A 262 -7.17 -11.19 -1.71
CA MET A 262 -6.02 -10.31 -1.71
C MET A 262 -5.30 -10.33 -0.36
N HIS A 263 -4.02 -9.96 -0.38
CA HIS A 263 -3.23 -9.80 0.83
C HIS A 263 -2.03 -8.85 0.59
N PRO A 264 -1.83 -7.79 1.36
CA PRO A 264 -0.73 -6.83 1.14
C PRO A 264 0.66 -7.40 1.48
N GLY A 265 0.69 -8.60 2.06
CA GLY A 265 1.91 -9.32 2.48
C GLY A 265 2.69 -8.65 3.63
N PRO A 266 3.60 -9.42 4.29
CA PRO A 266 3.84 -10.86 4.15
C PRO A 266 2.67 -11.68 4.68
N ILE A 267 2.44 -12.85 4.12
CA ILE A 267 1.40 -13.77 4.59
C ILE A 267 1.92 -14.56 5.79
N ASN A 268 1.12 -14.66 6.85
CA ASN A 268 1.30 -15.70 7.88
C ASN A 268 0.40 -16.89 7.51
N ARG A 269 0.93 -17.80 6.67
CA ARG A 269 0.18 -18.97 6.21
C ARG A 269 -0.34 -19.79 7.39
N GLY A 270 -1.63 -20.13 7.35
CA GLY A 270 -2.29 -20.86 8.43
C GLY A 270 -2.73 -19.97 9.61
N VAL A 271 -2.62 -18.64 9.50
CA VAL A 271 -3.15 -17.69 10.48
C VAL A 271 -4.31 -16.91 9.87
N GLU A 272 -4.05 -15.85 9.11
CA GLU A 272 -5.10 -15.05 8.47
C GLU A 272 -5.64 -15.65 7.15
N ILE A 273 -4.85 -16.54 6.55
CA ILE A 273 -5.20 -17.22 5.29
C ILE A 273 -4.54 -18.61 5.23
N SER A 274 -5.27 -19.62 4.81
CA SER A 274 -4.69 -20.94 4.59
C SER A 274 -3.77 -20.96 3.35
N SER A 275 -2.86 -21.94 3.29
CA SER A 275 -1.96 -22.07 2.14
C SER A 275 -2.73 -22.34 0.86
N GLU A 276 -3.76 -23.18 0.93
CA GLU A 276 -4.59 -23.57 -0.20
C GLU A 276 -5.32 -22.35 -0.80
N VAL A 277 -5.85 -21.46 0.05
CA VAL A 277 -6.50 -20.21 -0.40
C VAL A 277 -5.48 -19.26 -1.01
N ALA A 278 -4.31 -19.08 -0.37
CA ALA A 278 -3.27 -18.19 -0.86
C ALA A 278 -2.74 -18.61 -2.26
N ASP A 279 -2.78 -19.92 -2.54
CA ASP A 279 -2.29 -20.52 -3.79
C ASP A 279 -3.44 -20.88 -4.78
N SER A 280 -4.69 -20.50 -4.47
CA SER A 280 -5.87 -20.78 -5.32
C SER A 280 -5.99 -19.79 -6.48
N ASP A 281 -6.82 -20.16 -7.48
CA ASP A 281 -7.14 -19.31 -8.64
C ASP A 281 -7.93 -18.03 -8.24
N GLN A 282 -8.55 -18.01 -7.06
CA GLN A 282 -9.24 -16.83 -6.53
C GLN A 282 -8.27 -15.81 -5.93
N SER A 283 -7.01 -16.20 -5.68
CA SER A 283 -5.97 -15.35 -5.09
C SER A 283 -5.24 -14.56 -6.17
N ILE A 284 -5.22 -13.22 -6.00
CA ILE A 284 -4.45 -12.32 -6.87
C ILE A 284 -3.22 -11.72 -6.17
N ILE A 285 -2.73 -12.38 -5.12
CA ILE A 285 -1.63 -11.87 -4.27
C ILE A 285 -0.35 -11.62 -5.07
N LEU A 286 0.02 -12.51 -5.98
CA LEU A 286 1.20 -12.32 -6.82
C LEU A 286 0.99 -11.22 -7.88
N ASN A 287 -0.23 -11.06 -8.38
CA ASN A 287 -0.57 -9.95 -9.28
C ASN A 287 -0.43 -8.59 -8.57
N GLN A 288 -0.79 -8.50 -7.26
CA GLN A 288 -0.55 -7.30 -6.47
C GLN A 288 0.95 -6.93 -6.42
N VAL A 289 1.84 -7.93 -6.32
CA VAL A 289 3.29 -7.69 -6.28
C VAL A 289 3.78 -7.11 -7.62
N GLU A 290 3.34 -7.68 -8.74
CA GLU A 290 3.67 -7.19 -10.09
C GLU A 290 3.12 -5.79 -10.31
N ASN A 291 1.84 -5.58 -10.02
CA ASN A 291 1.15 -4.30 -10.14
C ASN A 291 1.80 -3.21 -9.28
N GLY A 292 2.40 -3.61 -8.16
CA GLY A 292 3.14 -2.70 -7.30
C GLY A 292 4.32 -2.03 -7.99
N VAL A 293 4.99 -2.69 -8.92
CA VAL A 293 6.08 -2.10 -9.70
C VAL A 293 5.52 -1.07 -10.69
N ALA A 294 4.47 -1.43 -11.44
CA ALA A 294 3.85 -0.53 -12.43
C ALA A 294 3.27 0.74 -11.78
N ILE A 295 2.57 0.60 -10.66
CA ILE A 295 2.02 1.74 -9.88
C ILE A 295 3.14 2.66 -9.38
N ARG A 296 4.24 2.11 -8.84
CA ARG A 296 5.38 2.92 -8.38
C ARG A 296 6.08 3.62 -9.52
N MET A 297 6.23 2.97 -10.69
CA MET A 297 6.73 3.62 -11.90
C MET A 297 5.83 4.79 -12.30
N ALA A 298 4.51 4.62 -12.30
CA ALA A 298 3.55 5.67 -12.64
C ALA A 298 3.64 6.87 -11.68
N VAL A 299 3.66 6.61 -10.37
CA VAL A 299 3.78 7.65 -9.35
C VAL A 299 5.08 8.45 -9.49
N LEU A 300 6.22 7.77 -9.62
CA LEU A 300 7.53 8.40 -9.78
C LEU A 300 7.58 9.26 -11.05
N TYR A 301 7.11 8.73 -12.17
CA TYR A 301 7.05 9.43 -13.44
C TYR A 301 6.18 10.69 -13.39
N LEU A 302 4.96 10.57 -12.88
CA LEU A 302 4.01 11.68 -12.82
C LEU A 302 4.46 12.80 -11.87
N LEU A 303 5.12 12.45 -10.77
CA LEU A 303 5.69 13.44 -9.86
C LEU A 303 6.90 14.14 -10.50
N ALA A 304 7.81 13.41 -11.14
CA ALA A 304 8.97 14.01 -11.80
C ALA A 304 8.58 15.01 -12.90
N ALA A 305 7.54 14.71 -13.67
CA ALA A 305 7.03 15.59 -14.73
C ALA A 305 6.51 16.94 -14.23
N GLN A 306 6.32 17.12 -12.92
CA GLN A 306 5.91 18.41 -12.31
C GLN A 306 7.07 19.38 -12.11
N LYS A 307 8.32 18.90 -12.04
CA LYS A 307 9.51 19.75 -11.91
C LYS A 307 9.91 20.48 -13.19
N GLU A 308 9.50 19.96 -14.34
CA GLU A 308 9.89 20.48 -15.66
C GLU A 308 9.00 21.65 -16.16
N GLY A 309 8.08 22.13 -15.39
CA GLY A 309 7.12 23.20 -15.72
C GLY A 309 6.98 24.24 -14.66
#